data_e78735971651f63c562f3e9f7191528e
#
_entry.id   e78735971651f63c562f3e9f7191528e
#
_cell.length_a   1.000
_cell.length_b   1.000
_cell.length_c   1.000
_cell.angle_alpha   90.00
_cell.angle_beta   90.00
_cell.angle_gamma   90.00
#
_symmetry.space_group_name_H-M   'P 1'
#
loop_
_entity.id
_entity.type
_entity.pdbx_description
1 polymer ?
#
loop_
_entity_poly.entity_id
_entity_poly.type
_entity_poly.pdbx_seq_one_letter_code
_entity_poly.pdbx_strand_id
1 'polypeptide(L)'
;MYLAALDPMSLVRALPGNVAQGIIWGIMALGVYITFRILDFADLTVDGSLATGGAVAVMLIRGGMNPALALLFAFLAGMAAGFVTGILHTFFGIPGILASILTQIGLYSVNLGIMGKSNQAVNVMQYKLVASLRYVTGEGSELFFVKLIVAALILIAIIYWFFGTELGASIRATGCNPQMASAQG
;
A
#
# COMPACT_ATOMS: atom_id res chain seq x y z
N MET A 1 -6.75 -15.29 -35.25
CA MET A 1 -7.78 -15.51 -34.23
C MET A 1 -7.58 -14.62 -32.99
N TYR A 2 -6.60 -13.75 -32.90
CA TYR A 2 -6.31 -12.85 -31.77
C TYR A 2 -6.82 -11.41 -31.92
N LEU A 3 -7.26 -10.99 -33.09
CA LEU A 3 -7.80 -9.63 -33.34
C LEU A 3 -9.28 -9.46 -32.94
N ALA A 4 -10.00 -10.55 -32.69
CA ALA A 4 -11.39 -10.50 -32.21
C ALA A 4 -11.52 -10.17 -30.70
N ALA A 5 -10.37 -10.08 -29.97
CA ALA A 5 -10.35 -9.77 -28.55
C ALA A 5 -10.31 -8.25 -28.25
N LEU A 6 -10.21 -7.40 -29.26
CA LEU A 6 -10.24 -5.94 -29.13
C LEU A 6 -11.64 -5.39 -29.46
N ASP A 7 -12.65 -5.97 -28.82
CA ASP A 7 -13.99 -5.39 -28.88
C ASP A 7 -13.98 -4.09 -28.05
N PRO A 8 -14.17 -2.90 -28.69
CA PRO A 8 -14.11 -1.62 -27.96
C PRO A 8 -15.11 -1.55 -26.83
N MET A 9 -16.20 -2.31 -26.93
CA MET A 9 -17.21 -2.41 -25.86
C MET A 9 -16.68 -3.18 -24.65
N SER A 10 -15.81 -4.16 -24.81
CA SER A 10 -15.15 -4.88 -23.71
C SER A 10 -14.17 -3.98 -22.95
N LEU A 11 -13.46 -3.10 -23.64
CA LEU A 11 -12.59 -2.09 -23.04
C LEU A 11 -13.38 -1.09 -22.20
N VAL A 12 -14.50 -0.58 -22.72
CA VAL A 12 -15.37 0.34 -21.98
C VAL A 12 -15.93 -0.31 -20.70
N ARG A 13 -16.31 -1.58 -20.79
CA ARG A 13 -16.80 -2.34 -19.61
C ARG A 13 -15.70 -2.61 -18.57
N ALA A 14 -14.46 -2.71 -18.98
CA ALA A 14 -13.30 -2.91 -18.08
C ALA A 14 -12.82 -1.61 -17.42
N LEU A 15 -13.14 -0.43 -17.98
CA LEU A 15 -12.69 0.87 -17.47
C LEU A 15 -12.98 1.07 -15.98
N PRO A 16 -14.19 0.81 -15.46
CA PRO A 16 -14.47 1.02 -14.05
C PRO A 16 -13.54 0.24 -13.13
N GLY A 17 -13.30 -1.05 -13.42
CA GLY A 17 -12.39 -1.89 -12.64
C GLY A 17 -10.95 -1.39 -12.68
N ASN A 18 -10.48 -0.98 -13.85
CA ASN A 18 -9.12 -0.48 -14.02
C ASN A 18 -8.92 0.87 -13.32
N VAL A 19 -9.91 1.76 -13.33
CA VAL A 19 -9.86 3.03 -12.59
C VAL A 19 -9.82 2.77 -11.08
N ALA A 20 -10.65 1.87 -10.57
CA ALA A 20 -10.63 1.49 -9.15
C ALA A 20 -9.26 0.95 -8.74
N GLN A 21 -8.69 0.06 -9.54
CA GLN A 21 -7.36 -0.48 -9.30
C GLN A 21 -6.29 0.62 -9.38
N GLY A 22 -6.40 1.54 -10.33
CA GLY A 22 -5.48 2.68 -10.45
C GLY A 22 -5.47 3.58 -9.21
N ILE A 23 -6.62 3.81 -8.57
CA ILE A 23 -6.70 4.59 -7.32
C ILE A 23 -6.00 3.86 -6.17
N ILE A 24 -6.15 2.53 -6.07
CA ILE A 24 -5.47 1.72 -5.05
C ILE A 24 -3.95 1.80 -5.23
N TRP A 25 -3.46 1.64 -6.47
CA TRP A 25 -2.04 1.83 -6.79
C TRP A 25 -1.57 3.28 -6.55
N GLY A 26 -2.45 4.25 -6.72
CA GLY A 26 -2.18 5.65 -6.38
C GLY A 26 -1.87 5.85 -4.88
N ILE A 27 -2.53 5.10 -3.99
CA ILE A 27 -2.22 5.13 -2.55
C ILE A 27 -0.80 4.60 -2.29
N MET A 28 -0.39 3.53 -2.97
CA MET A 28 0.99 3.03 -2.89
C MET A 28 1.99 4.08 -3.41
N ALA A 29 1.66 4.76 -4.50
CA ALA A 29 2.50 5.82 -5.07
C ALA A 29 2.70 7.00 -4.10
N LEU A 30 1.73 7.30 -3.22
CA LEU A 30 1.90 8.29 -2.14
C LEU A 30 2.98 7.85 -1.14
N GLY A 31 3.04 6.56 -0.81
CA GLY A 31 4.10 6.01 0.04
C GLY A 31 5.49 6.20 -0.59
N VAL A 32 5.62 5.85 -1.87
CA VAL A 32 6.85 6.07 -2.64
C VAL A 32 7.23 7.56 -2.72
N TYR A 33 6.24 8.44 -2.91
CA TYR A 33 6.47 9.89 -2.93
C TYR A 33 7.05 10.39 -1.60
N ILE A 34 6.54 9.91 -0.47
CA ILE A 34 7.03 10.30 0.86
C ILE A 34 8.48 9.88 1.04
N THR A 35 8.82 8.64 0.74
CA THR A 35 10.18 8.14 0.91
C THR A 35 11.16 8.79 -0.06
N PHE A 36 10.80 8.88 -1.33
CA PHE A 36 11.69 9.37 -2.38
C PHE A 36 11.83 10.89 -2.41
N ARG A 37 10.70 11.63 -2.22
CA ARG A 37 10.70 13.10 -2.38
C ARG A 37 10.89 13.85 -1.07
N ILE A 38 10.42 13.28 0.05
CA ILE A 38 10.45 13.96 1.35
C ILE A 38 11.66 13.50 2.16
N LEU A 39 11.94 12.20 2.22
CA LEU A 39 13.07 11.65 2.98
C LEU A 39 14.37 11.54 2.17
N ASP A 40 14.34 11.78 0.86
CA ASP A 40 15.47 11.54 -0.05
C ASP A 40 16.05 10.12 0.09
N PHE A 41 15.16 9.16 0.35
CA PHE A 41 15.49 7.76 0.60
C PHE A 41 14.83 6.88 -0.46
N ALA A 42 15.64 6.22 -1.28
CA ALA A 42 15.13 5.30 -2.30
C ALA A 42 14.64 3.99 -1.65
N ASP A 43 13.38 3.97 -1.24
CA ASP A 43 12.75 2.83 -0.60
C ASP A 43 11.93 2.01 -1.60
N LEU A 44 12.43 0.83 -1.93
CA LEU A 44 11.73 -0.16 -2.76
C LEU A 44 10.91 -1.16 -1.93
N THR A 45 10.90 -1.03 -0.59
CA THR A 45 10.12 -1.92 0.29
C THR A 45 8.62 -1.69 0.18
N VAL A 46 8.19 -0.54 -0.34
CA VAL A 46 6.78 -0.13 -0.39
C VAL A 46 5.90 -1.18 -1.05
N ASP A 47 6.37 -1.76 -2.18
CA ASP A 47 5.67 -2.84 -2.88
C ASP A 47 5.58 -4.12 -2.02
N GLY A 48 6.69 -4.52 -1.42
CA GLY A 48 6.75 -5.66 -0.51
C GLY A 48 5.88 -5.51 0.73
N SER A 49 5.87 -4.32 1.35
CA SER A 49 5.06 -4.03 2.54
C SER A 49 3.57 -4.01 2.24
N LEU A 50 3.16 -3.49 1.07
CA LEU A 50 1.78 -3.55 0.60
C LEU A 50 1.34 -5.01 0.39
N ALA A 51 2.18 -5.82 -0.26
CA ALA A 51 1.92 -7.24 -0.48
C ALA A 51 1.80 -8.01 0.84
N THR A 52 2.66 -7.70 1.83
CA THR A 52 2.62 -8.30 3.17
C THR A 52 1.33 -7.93 3.91
N GLY A 53 0.95 -6.66 3.88
CA GLY A 53 -0.34 -6.21 4.42
C GLY A 53 -1.51 -6.94 3.77
N GLY A 54 -1.51 -7.07 2.45
CA GLY A 54 -2.52 -7.83 1.71
C GLY A 54 -2.55 -9.32 2.08
N ALA A 55 -1.41 -9.97 2.21
CA ALA A 55 -1.31 -11.37 2.61
C ALA A 55 -1.89 -11.61 4.01
N VAL A 56 -1.54 -10.76 4.98
CA VAL A 56 -2.07 -10.83 6.36
C VAL A 56 -3.58 -10.58 6.37
N ALA A 57 -4.07 -9.53 5.68
CA ALA A 57 -5.51 -9.24 5.60
C ALA A 57 -6.30 -10.43 5.04
N VAL A 58 -5.85 -10.98 3.92
CA VAL A 58 -6.52 -12.10 3.24
C VAL A 58 -6.59 -13.33 4.16
N MET A 59 -5.49 -13.67 4.84
CA MET A 59 -5.47 -14.86 5.69
C MET A 59 -6.32 -14.69 6.96
N LEU A 60 -6.34 -13.51 7.58
CA LEU A 60 -7.16 -13.22 8.74
C LEU A 60 -8.65 -13.20 8.37
N ILE A 61 -9.03 -12.62 7.24
CA ILE A 61 -10.41 -12.63 6.75
C ILE A 61 -10.87 -14.06 6.46
N ARG A 62 -10.03 -14.88 5.83
CA ARG A 62 -10.33 -16.31 5.62
C ARG A 62 -10.47 -17.09 6.91
N GLY A 63 -9.74 -16.71 7.95
CA GLY A 63 -9.86 -17.25 9.30
C GLY A 63 -11.14 -16.83 10.04
N GLY A 64 -12.00 -16.02 9.42
CA GLY A 64 -13.28 -15.57 9.99
C GLY A 64 -13.15 -14.30 10.86
N MET A 65 -12.00 -13.62 10.84
CA MET A 65 -11.81 -12.37 11.57
C MET A 65 -12.62 -11.24 10.92
N ASN A 66 -13.06 -10.28 11.75
CA ASN A 66 -13.72 -9.07 11.26
C ASN A 66 -12.79 -8.32 10.30
N PRO A 67 -13.25 -7.93 9.09
CA PRO A 67 -12.44 -7.23 8.10
C PRO A 67 -11.77 -5.96 8.61
N ALA A 68 -12.41 -5.20 9.50
CA ALA A 68 -11.82 -3.99 10.08
C ALA A 68 -10.59 -4.31 10.96
N LEU A 69 -10.65 -5.36 11.76
CA LEU A 69 -9.51 -5.83 12.56
C LEU A 69 -8.42 -6.41 11.66
N ALA A 70 -8.80 -7.16 10.63
CA ALA A 70 -7.84 -7.69 9.66
C ALA A 70 -7.05 -6.59 8.95
N LEU A 71 -7.70 -5.47 8.60
CA LEU A 71 -7.03 -4.29 8.04
C LEU A 71 -6.08 -3.61 9.02
N LEU A 72 -6.44 -3.56 10.31
CA LEU A 72 -5.56 -3.02 11.34
C LEU A 72 -4.29 -3.88 11.49
N PHE A 73 -4.42 -5.20 11.52
CA PHE A 73 -3.27 -6.09 11.54
C PHE A 73 -2.45 -6.03 10.23
N ALA A 74 -3.09 -5.86 9.10
CA ALA A 74 -2.41 -5.64 7.82
C ALA A 74 -1.56 -4.36 7.83
N PHE A 75 -2.10 -3.28 8.40
CA PHE A 75 -1.38 -2.03 8.57
C PHE A 75 -0.16 -2.20 9.47
N LEU A 76 -0.31 -2.87 10.62
CA LEU A 76 0.79 -3.18 11.52
C LEU A 76 1.86 -4.06 10.86
N ALA A 77 1.45 -5.03 10.04
CA ALA A 77 2.38 -5.88 9.30
C ALA A 77 3.18 -5.07 8.26
N GLY A 78 2.52 -4.17 7.53
CA GLY A 78 3.19 -3.24 6.62
C GLY A 78 4.19 -2.31 7.34
N MET A 79 3.80 -1.76 8.50
CA MET A 79 4.70 -0.96 9.35
C MET A 79 5.92 -1.77 9.81
N ALA A 80 5.72 -3.01 10.24
CA ALA A 80 6.81 -3.88 10.66
C ALA A 80 7.78 -4.18 9.51
N ALA A 81 7.28 -4.36 8.30
CA ALA A 81 8.11 -4.53 7.10
C ALA A 81 9.00 -3.30 6.84
N GLY A 82 8.43 -2.09 6.87
CA GLY A 82 9.18 -0.85 6.73
C GLY A 82 10.19 -0.63 7.87
N PHE A 83 9.81 -1.02 9.09
CA PHE A 83 10.71 -0.93 10.26
C PHE A 83 11.95 -1.82 10.10
N VAL A 84 11.82 -3.02 9.52
CA VAL A 84 12.97 -3.88 9.20
C VAL A 84 13.93 -3.19 8.23
N THR A 85 13.42 -2.57 7.17
CA THR A 85 14.26 -1.79 6.24
C THR A 85 14.96 -0.63 6.94
N GLY A 86 14.24 0.07 7.81
CA GLY A 86 14.80 1.16 8.63
C GLY A 86 15.96 0.68 9.52
N ILE A 87 15.82 -0.46 10.19
CA ILE A 87 16.91 -1.05 10.99
C ILE A 87 18.11 -1.41 10.12
N LEU A 88 17.90 -2.06 8.98
CA LEU A 88 18.99 -2.42 8.07
C LEU A 88 19.76 -1.19 7.59
N HIS A 89 19.05 -0.11 7.32
CA HIS A 89 19.69 1.13 6.88
C HIS A 89 20.40 1.87 8.03
N THR A 90 19.70 2.11 9.15
CA THR A 90 20.19 2.99 10.22
C THR A 90 21.16 2.29 11.16
N PHE A 91 20.89 1.05 11.54
CA PHE A 91 21.71 0.32 12.51
C PHE A 91 22.87 -0.43 11.85
N PHE A 92 22.61 -1.09 10.71
CA PHE A 92 23.64 -1.84 9.99
C PHE A 92 24.40 -1.00 8.96
N GLY A 93 23.98 0.24 8.70
CA GLY A 93 24.64 1.14 7.75
C GLY A 93 24.53 0.69 6.29
N ILE A 94 23.58 -0.18 5.97
CA ILE A 94 23.38 -0.68 4.60
C ILE A 94 22.77 0.43 3.75
N PRO A 95 23.28 0.70 2.53
CA PRO A 95 22.66 1.67 1.63
C PRO A 95 21.16 1.42 1.44
N GLY A 96 20.34 2.48 1.44
CA GLY A 96 18.87 2.39 1.46
C GLY A 96 18.30 1.51 0.34
N ILE A 97 18.83 1.67 -0.88
CA ILE A 97 18.41 0.85 -2.04
C ILE A 97 18.69 -0.64 -1.77
N LEU A 98 19.84 -0.97 -1.22
CA LEU A 98 20.20 -2.37 -0.96
C LEU A 98 19.39 -2.94 0.21
N ALA A 99 19.18 -2.16 1.27
CA ALA A 99 18.37 -2.55 2.42
C ALA A 99 16.93 -2.85 2.00
N SER A 100 16.33 -1.98 1.17
CA SER A 100 14.96 -2.15 0.69
C SER A 100 14.79 -3.34 -0.25
N ILE A 101 15.76 -3.59 -1.15
CA ILE A 101 15.73 -4.78 -2.03
C ILE A 101 15.83 -6.06 -1.19
N LEU A 102 16.73 -6.12 -0.21
CA LEU A 102 16.88 -7.28 0.69
C LEU A 102 15.58 -7.55 1.44
N THR A 103 14.96 -6.51 2.01
CA THR A 103 13.68 -6.64 2.71
C THR A 103 12.58 -7.11 1.76
N GLN A 104 12.49 -6.54 0.56
CA GLN A 104 11.47 -6.93 -0.42
C GLN A 104 11.57 -8.40 -0.82
N ILE A 105 12.79 -8.90 -1.08
CA ILE A 105 13.02 -10.32 -1.40
C ILE A 105 12.68 -11.21 -0.20
N GLY A 106 13.06 -10.80 1.01
CA GLY A 106 12.72 -11.51 2.24
C GLY A 106 11.20 -11.57 2.45
N LEU A 107 10.51 -10.44 2.26
CA LEU A 107 9.05 -10.35 2.39
C LEU A 107 8.32 -11.24 1.37
N TYR A 108 8.85 -11.42 0.17
CA TYR A 108 8.28 -12.34 -0.80
C TYR A 108 8.19 -13.77 -0.23
N SER A 109 9.27 -14.25 0.39
CA SER A 109 9.31 -15.57 1.03
C SER A 109 8.37 -15.65 2.23
N VAL A 110 8.32 -14.59 3.06
CA VAL A 110 7.40 -14.49 4.21
C VAL A 110 5.95 -14.53 3.74
N ASN A 111 5.61 -13.80 2.70
CA ASN A 111 4.26 -13.75 2.14
C ASN A 111 3.81 -15.11 1.60
N LEU A 112 4.71 -15.84 0.94
CA LEU A 112 4.44 -17.23 0.53
C LEU A 112 4.20 -18.14 1.73
N GLY A 113 4.97 -17.97 2.81
CA GLY A 113 4.79 -18.71 4.06
C GLY A 113 3.43 -18.41 4.72
N ILE A 114 3.04 -17.15 4.79
CA ILE A 114 1.76 -16.71 5.35
C ILE A 114 0.59 -17.23 4.51
N MET A 115 0.66 -17.10 3.20
CA MET A 115 -0.43 -17.48 2.29
C MET A 115 -0.47 -18.98 1.97
N GLY A 116 0.64 -19.68 2.12
CA GLY A 116 0.79 -21.10 1.74
C GLY A 116 0.71 -21.36 0.22
N LYS A 117 0.32 -20.36 -0.55
CA LYS A 117 0.18 -20.38 -2.03
C LYS A 117 0.49 -18.98 -2.57
N SER A 118 0.93 -18.91 -3.83
CA SER A 118 1.20 -17.64 -4.50
C SER A 118 -0.05 -16.79 -4.72
N ASN A 119 -1.23 -17.40 -4.76
CA ASN A 119 -2.50 -16.70 -4.94
C ASN A 119 -3.58 -17.32 -4.04
N GLN A 120 -4.32 -16.48 -3.32
CA GLN A 120 -5.41 -16.88 -2.43
C GLN A 120 -6.73 -16.23 -2.86
N ALA A 121 -7.74 -17.05 -3.12
CA ALA A 121 -9.07 -16.58 -3.40
C ALA A 121 -9.82 -16.25 -2.10
N VAL A 122 -10.40 -15.05 -2.04
CA VAL A 122 -11.32 -14.63 -0.99
C VAL A 122 -12.72 -14.50 -1.55
N ASN A 123 -13.68 -15.12 -0.90
CA ASN A 123 -15.08 -14.99 -1.32
C ASN A 123 -15.64 -13.64 -0.86
N VAL A 124 -15.59 -12.65 -1.74
CA VAL A 124 -16.05 -11.28 -1.48
C VAL A 124 -17.55 -11.20 -1.17
N MET A 125 -18.32 -12.21 -1.58
CA MET A 125 -19.78 -12.27 -1.33
C MET A 125 -20.12 -12.51 0.15
N GLN A 126 -19.22 -13.11 0.88
CA GLN A 126 -19.43 -13.52 2.27
C GLN A 126 -19.20 -12.38 3.26
N TYR A 127 -18.50 -11.33 2.85
CA TYR A 127 -18.11 -10.23 3.74
C TYR A 127 -18.71 -8.91 3.27
N LYS A 128 -19.28 -8.14 4.20
CA LYS A 128 -19.75 -6.76 3.98
C LYS A 128 -18.54 -5.83 4.04
N LEU A 129 -17.79 -5.75 2.97
CA LEU A 129 -16.67 -4.83 2.83
C LEU A 129 -17.19 -3.46 2.38
N VAL A 130 -16.62 -2.39 2.95
CA VAL A 130 -16.99 -1.00 2.62
C VAL A 130 -16.69 -0.67 1.16
N ALA A 131 -15.61 -1.24 0.61
CA ALA A 131 -15.23 -1.15 -0.79
C ALA A 131 -14.88 -2.54 -1.30
N SER A 132 -15.64 -3.03 -2.27
CA SER A 132 -15.42 -4.33 -2.89
C SER A 132 -15.59 -4.19 -4.40
N LEU A 133 -14.74 -4.86 -5.17
CA LEU A 133 -14.85 -4.94 -6.63
C LEU A 133 -16.21 -5.47 -7.11
N ARG A 134 -17.00 -6.09 -6.23
CA ARG A 134 -18.38 -6.49 -6.49
C ARG A 134 -19.26 -5.32 -6.90
N TYR A 135 -19.01 -4.12 -6.37
CA TYR A 135 -19.81 -2.92 -6.63
C TYR A 135 -19.38 -2.16 -7.88
N VAL A 136 -18.30 -2.61 -8.55
CA VAL A 136 -17.79 -1.94 -9.77
C VAL A 136 -18.70 -2.14 -10.97
N THR A 137 -19.46 -3.25 -11.02
CA THR A 137 -20.27 -3.64 -12.20
C THR A 137 -21.76 -3.71 -11.93
N GLY A 138 -22.24 -3.36 -10.70
CA GLY A 138 -23.65 -3.46 -10.29
C GLY A 138 -24.30 -2.11 -10.01
N GLU A 139 -25.60 -2.13 -9.67
CA GLU A 139 -26.29 -0.96 -9.14
C GLU A 139 -25.59 -0.45 -7.90
N GLY A 140 -25.10 0.80 -7.94
CA GLY A 140 -24.29 1.40 -6.88
C GLY A 140 -22.80 1.57 -7.23
N SER A 141 -22.40 1.29 -8.48
CA SER A 141 -21.01 1.51 -8.94
C SER A 141 -20.55 2.96 -8.77
N GLU A 142 -21.43 3.93 -8.97
CA GLU A 142 -21.11 5.34 -8.77
C GLU A 142 -20.74 5.65 -7.32
N LEU A 143 -21.49 5.12 -6.36
CA LEU A 143 -21.21 5.25 -4.92
C LEU A 143 -19.88 4.57 -4.52
N PHE A 144 -19.50 3.51 -5.22
CA PHE A 144 -18.22 2.84 -4.98
C PHE A 144 -17.04 3.74 -5.34
N PHE A 145 -17.06 4.36 -6.53
CA PHE A 145 -16.01 5.28 -6.96
C PHE A 145 -15.94 6.52 -6.05
N VAL A 146 -17.08 7.08 -5.67
CA VAL A 146 -17.14 8.22 -4.74
C VAL A 146 -16.48 7.84 -3.41
N LYS A 147 -16.79 6.67 -2.83
CA LYS A 147 -16.18 6.21 -1.58
C LYS A 147 -14.65 6.04 -1.73
N LEU A 148 -14.20 5.50 -2.85
CA LEU A 148 -12.78 5.28 -3.10
C LEU A 148 -12.03 6.61 -3.26
N ILE A 149 -12.59 7.55 -4.00
CA ILE A 149 -12.03 8.90 -4.17
C ILE A 149 -12.03 9.65 -2.84
N VAL A 150 -13.11 9.60 -2.08
CA VAL A 150 -13.20 10.23 -0.75
C VAL A 150 -12.15 9.63 0.19
N ALA A 151 -11.98 8.31 0.21
CA ALA A 151 -10.94 7.66 1.01
C ALA A 151 -9.53 8.13 0.61
N ALA A 152 -9.24 8.25 -0.69
CA ALA A 152 -7.96 8.76 -1.18
C ALA A 152 -7.75 10.23 -0.79
N LEU A 153 -8.78 11.07 -0.90
CA LEU A 153 -8.71 12.50 -0.48
C LEU A 153 -8.50 12.64 1.02
N ILE A 154 -9.18 11.83 1.84
CA ILE A 154 -8.98 11.80 3.30
C ILE A 154 -7.53 11.42 3.62
N LEU A 155 -6.98 10.41 2.95
CA LEU A 155 -5.59 10.00 3.13
C LEU A 155 -4.62 11.12 2.78
N ILE A 156 -4.82 11.78 1.64
CA ILE A 156 -4.01 12.94 1.23
C ILE A 156 -4.11 14.07 2.24
N ALA A 157 -5.31 14.36 2.75
CA ALA A 157 -5.53 15.40 3.76
C ALA A 157 -4.81 15.08 5.08
N ILE A 158 -4.84 13.81 5.52
CA ILE A 158 -4.12 13.34 6.71
C ILE A 158 -2.61 13.49 6.51
N ILE A 159 -2.08 13.08 5.37
CA ILE A 159 -0.65 13.22 5.02
C ILE A 159 -0.25 14.70 5.00
N TYR A 160 -1.04 15.53 4.35
CA TYR A 160 -0.79 16.97 4.28
C TYR A 160 -0.78 17.63 5.67
N TRP A 161 -1.77 17.29 6.51
CA TRP A 161 -1.83 17.76 7.89
C TRP A 161 -0.63 17.25 8.70
N PHE A 162 -0.28 15.97 8.61
CA PHE A 162 0.86 15.39 9.32
C PHE A 162 2.19 16.09 8.98
N PHE A 163 2.44 16.31 7.69
CA PHE A 163 3.65 17.04 7.28
C PHE A 163 3.63 18.54 7.61
N GLY A 164 2.49 19.10 8.00
CA GLY A 164 2.34 20.44 8.58
C GLY A 164 2.70 20.51 10.06
N THR A 165 2.79 19.38 10.76
CA THR A 165 3.17 19.33 12.18
C THR A 165 4.67 19.47 12.39
N GLU A 166 5.10 19.68 13.64
CA GLU A 166 6.51 19.74 14.02
C GLU A 166 7.27 18.46 13.67
N LEU A 167 6.63 17.30 13.89
CA LEU A 167 7.20 16.01 13.49
C LEU A 167 7.40 15.91 11.97
N GLY A 168 6.41 16.34 11.20
CA GLY A 168 6.52 16.37 9.74
C GLY A 168 7.59 17.36 9.24
N ALA A 169 7.75 18.50 9.91
CA ALA A 169 8.82 19.46 9.62
C ALA A 169 10.20 18.85 9.91
N SER A 170 10.36 18.15 11.03
CA SER A 170 11.58 17.46 11.42
C SER A 170 11.97 16.38 10.40
N ILE A 171 11.00 15.57 9.97
CA ILE A 171 11.21 14.55 8.93
C ILE A 171 11.68 15.20 7.61
N ARG A 172 11.06 16.30 7.19
CA ARG A 172 11.49 17.02 5.97
C ARG A 172 12.90 17.61 6.11
N ALA A 173 13.23 18.15 7.28
CA ALA A 173 14.58 18.67 7.56
C ALA A 173 15.63 17.56 7.47
N THR A 174 15.33 16.38 8.02
CA THR A 174 16.22 15.20 7.94
C THR A 174 16.44 14.76 6.50
N GLY A 175 15.40 14.76 5.67
CA GLY A 175 15.51 14.44 4.24
C GLY A 175 16.35 15.45 3.46
N CYS A 176 16.30 16.74 3.82
CA CYS A 176 17.10 17.76 3.15
C CYS A 176 18.58 17.72 3.55
N ASN A 177 18.88 17.56 4.83
CA ASN A 177 20.26 17.48 5.35
C ASN A 177 20.29 16.76 6.72
N PRO A 178 20.61 15.46 6.73
CA PRO A 178 20.67 14.67 7.96
C PRO A 178 21.68 15.19 8.98
N GLN A 179 22.83 15.71 8.50
CA GLN A 179 23.89 16.22 9.38
C GLN A 179 23.44 17.49 10.10
N MET A 180 22.75 18.39 9.40
CA MET A 180 22.20 19.60 10.00
C MET A 180 21.09 19.27 10.99
N ALA A 181 20.21 18.34 10.64
CA ALA A 181 19.12 17.91 11.52
C ALA A 181 19.66 17.31 12.83
N SER A 182 20.70 16.46 12.77
CA SER A 182 21.34 15.87 13.95
C SER A 182 22.10 16.89 14.81
N ALA A 183 22.59 17.99 14.23
CA ALA A 183 23.28 19.05 14.96
C ALA A 183 22.33 19.97 15.75
N GLN A 184 21.05 19.98 15.39
CA GLN A 184 20.03 20.78 16.07
C GLN A 184 19.26 20.00 17.16
N GLY A 185 19.56 18.72 17.36
CA GLY A 185 18.91 17.82 18.31
C GLY A 185 17.88 16.98 17.63
#